data_2197df4f0aa93d3694196457213ca775
#
_entry.id   2197df4f0aa93d3694196457213ca775
#
_cell.length_a   1.000
_cell.length_b   1.000
_cell.length_c   1.000
_cell.angle_alpha   90.00
_cell.angle_beta   90.00
_cell.angle_gamma   90.00
#
_symmetry.space_group_name_H-M   'P 1'
#
loop_
_entity.id
_entity.type
_entity.pdbx_description
1 polymer ?
#
loop_
_entity_poly.entity_id
_entity_poly.type
_entity_poly.pdbx_seq_one_letter_code
_entity_poly.pdbx_strand_id
1 'polypeptide(L)'
;MKNKKFKRVLVVLGGTSGERAVSLNSGKACIKALIKKKYLVSTFDPKFKNLNLIDKRKIDVIFNALHGKDGEDGVAQSYFEYLNIPYTHSGVISSYNAMNKLVSKDLFIKNKILTPKFYSVHRAEKKNYNLKKILIKKKLHFPLVIKPINQGSSLG
;
A
#
# COMPACT_ATOMS: atom_id res chain seq x y z
N MET A 1 16.58 -17.16 19.52
CA MET A 1 15.57 -16.10 19.81
C MET A 1 14.32 -16.77 20.38
N LYS A 2 13.91 -16.44 21.62
CA LYS A 2 12.67 -16.99 22.19
C LYS A 2 11.49 -16.53 21.33
N ASN A 3 10.66 -17.46 20.83
CA ASN A 3 9.43 -17.17 20.11
C ASN A 3 8.53 -16.28 20.97
N LYS A 4 8.56 -14.97 20.74
CA LYS A 4 7.63 -14.04 21.38
C LYS A 4 6.25 -14.34 20.80
N LYS A 5 5.39 -15.00 21.57
CA LYS A 5 4.05 -15.32 21.15
C LYS A 5 3.23 -14.02 21.12
N PHE A 6 3.02 -13.43 19.95
CA PHE A 6 2.17 -12.25 19.79
C PHE A 6 0.75 -12.59 20.25
N LYS A 7 0.21 -11.82 21.17
CA LYS A 7 -1.17 -12.00 21.68
C LYS A 7 -2.04 -10.78 21.42
N ARG A 8 -1.46 -9.57 21.52
CA ARG A 8 -2.17 -8.29 21.41
C ARG A 8 -1.94 -7.71 20.03
N VAL A 9 -2.98 -7.75 19.20
CA VAL A 9 -2.94 -7.29 17.81
C VAL A 9 -3.70 -5.97 17.70
N LEU A 10 -3.03 -4.93 17.21
CA LEU A 10 -3.69 -3.70 16.78
C LEU A 10 -4.03 -3.80 15.29
N VAL A 11 -5.30 -3.73 14.95
CA VAL A 11 -5.73 -3.61 13.54
C VAL A 11 -5.86 -2.14 13.20
N VAL A 12 -4.99 -1.65 12.31
CA VAL A 12 -5.07 -0.28 11.78
C VAL A 12 -5.89 -0.33 10.49
N LEU A 13 -7.02 0.39 10.45
CA LEU A 13 -8.01 0.33 9.37
C LEU A 13 -8.65 1.70 9.14
N GLY A 14 -9.32 1.89 8.02
CA GLY A 14 -10.01 3.14 7.68
C GLY A 14 -9.08 4.12 6.97
N GLY A 15 -8.55 5.10 7.69
CA GLY A 15 -7.71 6.15 7.13
C GLY A 15 -8.49 7.17 6.29
N THR A 16 -7.76 8.00 5.51
CA THR A 16 -8.32 9.12 4.74
C THR A 16 -8.25 8.92 3.23
N SER A 17 -7.71 7.80 2.74
CA SER A 17 -7.60 7.52 1.32
C SER A 17 -8.97 7.30 0.65
N GLY A 18 -9.01 7.38 -0.68
CA GLY A 18 -10.20 7.02 -1.46
C GLY A 18 -10.63 5.55 -1.28
N GLU A 19 -9.76 4.71 -0.74
CA GLU A 19 -9.99 3.29 -0.49
C GLU A 19 -10.48 2.99 0.95
N ARG A 20 -10.89 4.04 1.69
CA ARG A 20 -11.37 3.89 3.07
C ARG A 20 -12.43 2.80 3.27
N ALA A 21 -13.42 2.73 2.39
CA ALA A 21 -14.48 1.74 2.50
C ALA A 21 -13.94 0.31 2.38
N VAL A 22 -12.99 0.09 1.48
CA VAL A 22 -12.29 -1.19 1.31
C VAL A 22 -11.51 -1.54 2.57
N SER A 23 -10.76 -0.59 3.12
CA SER A 23 -10.00 -0.74 4.35
C SER A 23 -10.88 -1.11 5.54
N LEU A 24 -12.02 -0.46 5.70
CA LEU A 24 -12.98 -0.77 6.77
C LEU A 24 -13.56 -2.19 6.62
N ASN A 25 -13.88 -2.62 5.40
CA ASN A 25 -14.43 -3.95 5.14
C ASN A 25 -13.41 -5.06 5.37
N SER A 26 -12.21 -4.94 4.78
CA SER A 26 -11.13 -5.90 4.98
C SER A 26 -10.67 -5.96 6.44
N GLY A 27 -10.53 -4.80 7.09
CA GLY A 27 -10.18 -4.72 8.50
C GLY A 27 -11.20 -5.41 9.40
N LYS A 28 -12.52 -5.21 9.18
CA LYS A 28 -13.57 -5.91 9.93
C LYS A 28 -13.50 -7.43 9.75
N ALA A 29 -13.24 -7.91 8.53
CA ALA A 29 -13.08 -9.33 8.28
C ALA A 29 -11.86 -9.91 9.02
N CYS A 30 -10.73 -9.22 8.98
CA CYS A 30 -9.51 -9.60 9.70
C CYS A 30 -9.72 -9.60 11.21
N ILE A 31 -10.39 -8.60 11.78
CA ILE A 31 -10.73 -8.55 13.21
C ILE A 31 -11.52 -9.80 13.63
N LYS A 32 -12.58 -10.15 12.89
CA LYS A 32 -13.37 -11.36 13.15
C LYS A 32 -12.51 -12.63 13.15
N ALA A 33 -11.62 -12.76 12.16
CA ALA A 33 -10.71 -13.90 12.05
C ALA A 33 -9.70 -13.97 13.21
N LEU A 34 -9.12 -12.84 13.60
CA LEU A 34 -8.17 -12.75 14.71
C LEU A 34 -8.82 -13.09 16.05
N ILE A 35 -10.04 -12.58 16.31
CA ILE A 35 -10.81 -12.90 17.52
C ILE A 35 -11.12 -14.40 17.54
N LYS A 36 -11.57 -15.00 16.44
CA LYS A 36 -11.80 -16.46 16.33
C LYS A 36 -10.52 -17.27 16.63
N LYS A 37 -9.36 -16.72 16.31
CA LYS A 37 -8.04 -17.30 16.63
C LYS A 37 -7.55 -16.97 18.06
N LYS A 38 -8.40 -16.36 18.88
CA LYS A 38 -8.14 -16.03 20.31
C LYS A 38 -7.02 -14.99 20.52
N TYR A 39 -6.82 -14.09 19.56
CA TYR A 39 -5.99 -12.89 19.75
C TYR A 39 -6.78 -11.82 20.53
N LEU A 40 -6.05 -11.02 21.30
CA LEU A 40 -6.59 -9.79 21.90
C LEU A 40 -6.49 -8.68 20.88
N VAL A 41 -7.63 -8.27 20.32
CA VAL A 41 -7.68 -7.34 19.20
C VAL A 41 -8.14 -5.96 19.67
N SER A 42 -7.39 -4.94 19.28
CA SER A 42 -7.78 -3.53 19.37
C SER A 42 -7.76 -2.91 17.97
N THR A 43 -8.40 -1.78 17.81
CA THR A 43 -8.51 -1.09 16.51
C THR A 43 -8.00 0.33 16.59
N PHE A 44 -7.49 0.83 15.46
CA PHE A 44 -7.04 2.21 15.32
C PHE A 44 -7.40 2.72 13.92
N ASP A 45 -8.06 3.88 13.86
CA ASP A 45 -8.40 4.53 12.60
C ASP A 45 -7.67 5.88 12.50
N PRO A 46 -6.70 6.00 11.57
CA PRO A 46 -5.93 7.23 11.37
C PRO A 46 -6.75 8.45 10.93
N LYS A 47 -7.98 8.25 10.51
CA LYS A 47 -8.89 9.37 10.22
C LYS A 47 -9.19 10.22 11.45
N PHE A 48 -9.23 9.61 12.63
CA PHE A 48 -9.66 10.28 13.87
C PHE A 48 -8.53 10.52 14.86
N LYS A 49 -7.39 9.81 14.72
CA LYS A 49 -6.27 9.88 15.63
C LYS A 49 -4.95 9.77 14.88
N ASN A 50 -3.96 10.56 15.22
CA ASN A 50 -2.64 10.46 14.61
C ASN A 50 -1.94 9.15 15.02
N LEU A 51 -1.22 8.51 14.08
CA LEU A 51 -0.51 7.23 14.30
C LEU A 51 0.54 7.31 15.42
N ASN A 52 1.11 8.49 15.70
CA ASN A 52 2.05 8.68 16.82
C ASN A 52 1.41 8.48 18.22
N LEU A 53 0.06 8.46 18.29
CA LEU A 53 -0.67 8.23 19.54
C LEU A 53 -0.88 6.73 19.85
N ILE A 54 -0.32 5.83 19.04
CA ILE A 54 -0.38 4.40 19.32
C ILE A 54 0.48 4.08 20.54
N ASP A 55 -0.14 3.52 21.59
CA ASP A 55 0.57 3.10 22.81
C ASP A 55 1.21 1.72 22.60
N LYS A 56 2.50 1.73 22.30
CA LYS A 56 3.29 0.51 22.07
C LYS A 56 3.32 -0.48 23.25
N ARG A 57 3.07 -0.02 24.49
CA ARG A 57 3.06 -0.89 25.66
C ARG A 57 1.88 -1.86 25.68
N LYS A 58 0.82 -1.56 24.92
CA LYS A 58 -0.43 -2.34 24.85
C LYS A 58 -0.50 -3.26 23.63
N ILE A 59 0.52 -3.28 22.78
CA ILE A 59 0.48 -3.90 21.47
C ILE A 59 1.73 -4.77 21.28
N ASP A 60 1.54 -5.97 20.74
CA ASP A 60 2.64 -6.85 20.38
C ASP A 60 2.94 -6.78 18.87
N VAL A 61 1.92 -6.55 18.04
CA VAL A 61 2.03 -6.49 16.59
C VAL A 61 0.90 -5.66 15.98
N ILE A 62 1.20 -4.97 14.89
CA ILE A 62 0.21 -4.24 14.09
C ILE A 62 -0.20 -5.09 12.88
N PHE A 63 -1.51 -5.26 12.70
CA PHE A 63 -2.09 -5.72 11.46
C PHE A 63 -2.51 -4.49 10.65
N ASN A 64 -1.77 -4.17 9.59
CA ASN A 64 -2.10 -3.05 8.73
C ASN A 64 -3.18 -3.47 7.73
N ALA A 65 -4.38 -2.94 7.88
CA ALA A 65 -5.51 -3.12 6.97
C ALA A 65 -5.86 -1.82 6.23
N LEU A 66 -4.95 -0.84 6.23
CA LEU A 66 -5.11 0.37 5.42
C LEU A 66 -4.91 0.02 3.94
N HIS A 67 -5.57 0.78 3.06
CA HIS A 67 -5.43 0.67 1.62
C HIS A 67 -5.13 2.04 1.00
N GLY A 68 -4.34 2.01 -0.11
CA GLY A 68 -3.99 3.18 -0.87
C GLY A 68 -3.04 4.13 -0.15
N LYS A 69 -3.23 5.42 -0.41
CA LYS A 69 -2.40 6.49 0.15
C LYS A 69 -2.34 6.44 1.68
N ASP A 70 -1.18 6.72 2.22
CA ASP A 70 -0.81 6.70 3.64
C ASP A 70 -0.84 5.28 4.27
N GLY A 71 -1.41 4.28 3.62
CA GLY A 71 -1.51 2.91 4.12
C GLY A 71 -0.57 1.91 3.45
N GLU A 72 -0.30 2.07 2.14
CA GLU A 72 0.48 1.14 1.33
C GLU A 72 1.73 1.79 0.71
N ASP A 73 1.95 3.07 0.91
CA ASP A 73 3.01 3.88 0.30
C ASP A 73 4.23 4.14 1.19
N GLY A 74 4.32 3.47 2.34
CA GLY A 74 5.43 3.61 3.29
C GLY A 74 5.15 4.59 4.43
N VAL A 75 4.11 5.43 4.36
CA VAL A 75 3.81 6.42 5.41
C VAL A 75 3.42 5.73 6.72
N ALA A 76 2.41 4.88 6.74
CA ALA A 76 2.03 4.15 7.95
C ALA A 76 3.17 3.28 8.46
N GLN A 77 3.89 2.60 7.55
CA GLN A 77 5.03 1.75 7.88
C GLN A 77 6.14 2.52 8.59
N SER A 78 6.43 3.77 8.18
CA SER A 78 7.43 4.61 8.85
C SER A 78 7.06 4.92 10.31
N TYR A 79 5.78 5.15 10.60
CA TYR A 79 5.31 5.29 11.98
C TYR A 79 5.45 4.01 12.78
N PHE A 80 5.15 2.85 12.19
CA PHE A 80 5.28 1.56 12.88
C PHE A 80 6.74 1.22 13.18
N GLU A 81 7.66 1.52 12.27
CA GLU A 81 9.11 1.39 12.50
C GLU A 81 9.62 2.36 13.57
N TYR A 82 9.20 3.63 13.52
CA TYR A 82 9.53 4.61 14.56
C TYR A 82 9.08 4.15 15.96
N LEU A 83 7.90 3.58 16.08
CA LEU A 83 7.38 3.04 17.33
C LEU A 83 8.06 1.71 17.72
N ASN A 84 8.87 1.14 16.85
CA ASN A 84 9.49 -0.17 17.01
C ASN A 84 8.48 -1.29 17.32
N ILE A 85 7.36 -1.30 16.59
CA ILE A 85 6.32 -2.33 16.69
C ILE A 85 6.36 -3.17 15.42
N PRO A 86 6.47 -4.51 15.51
CA PRO A 86 6.33 -5.39 14.36
C PRO A 86 4.97 -5.20 13.66
N TYR A 87 4.95 -5.26 12.34
CA TYR A 87 3.73 -5.08 11.57
C TYR A 87 3.67 -6.02 10.35
N THR A 88 2.48 -6.19 9.80
CA THR A 88 2.25 -6.98 8.59
C THR A 88 2.59 -6.17 7.34
N HIS A 89 2.89 -6.86 6.23
CA HIS A 89 3.27 -6.33 4.93
C HIS A 89 4.76 -5.93 4.84
N SER A 90 5.08 -5.28 3.71
CA SER A 90 6.45 -4.86 3.39
C SER A 90 6.87 -3.63 4.19
N GLY A 91 8.19 -3.44 4.34
CA GLY A 91 8.77 -2.27 4.99
C GLY A 91 8.61 -0.98 4.16
N VAL A 92 9.04 0.13 4.75
CA VAL A 92 8.87 1.49 4.20
C VAL A 92 9.31 1.62 2.75
N ILE A 93 10.57 1.29 2.45
CA ILE A 93 11.14 1.45 1.11
C ILE A 93 10.43 0.56 0.08
N SER A 94 10.13 -0.68 0.45
CA SER A 94 9.43 -1.62 -0.44
C SER A 94 8.01 -1.15 -0.75
N SER A 95 7.29 -0.66 0.24
CA SER A 95 5.94 -0.11 0.09
C SER A 95 5.95 1.14 -0.80
N TYR A 96 6.87 2.08 -0.55
CA TYR A 96 7.05 3.27 -1.37
C TYR A 96 7.32 2.93 -2.84
N ASN A 97 8.27 2.02 -3.09
CA ASN A 97 8.62 1.59 -4.44
C ASN A 97 7.46 0.88 -5.13
N ALA A 98 6.74 0.01 -4.42
CA ALA A 98 5.62 -0.74 -4.96
C ALA A 98 4.43 0.15 -5.33
N MET A 99 4.17 1.22 -4.57
CA MET A 99 3.08 2.16 -4.84
C MET A 99 3.29 2.93 -6.14
N ASN A 100 4.53 3.24 -6.49
CA ASN A 100 4.86 3.94 -7.73
C ASN A 100 5.07 2.94 -8.88
N LYS A 101 4.11 2.89 -9.83
CA LYS A 101 4.16 1.93 -10.94
C LYS A 101 5.37 2.07 -11.84
N LEU A 102 5.94 3.27 -11.99
CA LEU A 102 7.16 3.47 -12.79
C LEU A 102 8.36 2.87 -12.07
N VAL A 103 8.53 3.21 -10.80
CA VAL A 103 9.61 2.65 -9.96
C VAL A 103 9.53 1.13 -9.91
N SER A 104 8.32 0.58 -9.70
CA SER A 104 8.10 -0.88 -9.71
C SER A 104 8.54 -1.51 -11.03
N LYS A 105 8.16 -0.92 -12.18
CA LYS A 105 8.52 -1.45 -13.49
C LYS A 105 10.02 -1.36 -13.77
N ASP A 106 10.66 -0.28 -13.36
CA ASP A 106 12.11 -0.13 -13.49
C ASP A 106 12.85 -1.18 -12.64
N LEU A 107 12.38 -1.43 -11.42
CA LEU A 107 12.89 -2.49 -10.56
C LEU A 107 12.69 -3.88 -11.18
N PHE A 108 11.52 -4.17 -11.76
CA PHE A 108 11.26 -5.44 -12.43
C PHE A 108 12.20 -5.65 -13.61
N ILE A 109 12.38 -4.65 -14.46
CA ILE A 109 13.29 -4.71 -15.62
C ILE A 109 14.74 -4.94 -15.15
N LYS A 110 15.20 -4.16 -14.16
CA LYS A 110 16.55 -4.27 -13.58
C LYS A 110 16.82 -5.67 -13.01
N ASN A 111 15.82 -6.28 -12.41
CA ASN A 111 15.93 -7.62 -11.84
C ASN A 111 15.49 -8.74 -12.78
N LYS A 112 15.32 -8.45 -14.09
CA LYS A 112 14.91 -9.43 -15.11
C LYS A 112 13.56 -10.10 -14.83
N ILE A 113 12.68 -9.44 -14.10
CA ILE A 113 11.30 -9.89 -13.85
C ILE A 113 10.44 -9.47 -15.04
N LEU A 114 9.70 -10.40 -15.62
CA LEU A 114 8.83 -10.13 -16.76
C LEU A 114 7.75 -9.11 -16.38
N THR A 115 7.66 -8.05 -17.18
CA THR A 115 6.62 -7.01 -17.02
C THR A 115 6.15 -6.56 -18.40
N PRO A 116 4.84 -6.26 -18.59
CA PRO A 116 4.34 -5.73 -19.83
C PRO A 116 5.06 -4.42 -20.23
N LYS A 117 5.23 -4.23 -21.54
CA LYS A 117 5.72 -2.95 -22.08
C LYS A 117 4.84 -1.80 -21.59
N PHE A 118 5.43 -0.64 -21.38
CA PHE A 118 4.72 0.53 -20.89
C PHE A 118 5.30 1.83 -21.43
N TYR A 119 4.54 2.88 -21.29
CA TYR A 119 4.96 4.26 -21.50
C TYR A 119 4.27 5.15 -20.46
N SER A 120 4.99 6.10 -19.90
CA SER A 120 4.43 7.10 -18.99
C SER A 120 4.22 8.43 -19.72
N VAL A 121 3.10 9.07 -19.43
CA VAL A 121 2.77 10.41 -19.95
C VAL A 121 2.80 11.38 -18.78
N HIS A 122 3.59 12.45 -18.93
CA HIS A 122 3.59 13.54 -17.98
C HIS A 122 2.55 14.60 -18.36
N ARG A 123 1.95 15.23 -17.36
CA ARG A 123 0.92 16.25 -17.56
C ARG A 123 1.39 17.42 -18.44
N ALA A 124 2.66 17.78 -18.37
CA ALA A 124 3.28 18.83 -19.16
C ALA A 124 3.35 18.48 -20.68
N GLU A 125 3.35 17.21 -21.04
CA GLU A 125 3.45 16.74 -22.44
C GLU A 125 2.10 16.80 -23.18
N LYS A 126 1.02 17.18 -22.50
CA LYS A 126 -0.37 17.09 -23.00
C LYS A 126 -0.61 17.88 -24.31
N LYS A 127 0.12 18.97 -24.54
CA LYS A 127 -0.02 19.82 -25.74
C LYS A 127 0.57 19.21 -27.02
N ASN A 128 1.56 18.31 -26.90
CA ASN A 128 2.29 17.74 -28.06
C ASN A 128 2.16 16.20 -28.13
N TYR A 129 1.10 15.65 -27.54
CA TYR A 129 0.92 14.22 -27.43
C TYR A 129 0.41 13.61 -28.75
N ASN A 130 1.29 12.87 -29.44
CA ASN A 130 0.89 12.09 -30.61
C ASN A 130 0.89 10.60 -30.28
N LEU A 131 -0.29 10.07 -29.94
CA LEU A 131 -0.47 8.68 -29.53
C LEU A 131 0.08 7.69 -30.59
N LYS A 132 -0.22 7.88 -31.87
CA LYS A 132 0.24 6.98 -32.95
C LYS A 132 1.77 6.87 -32.98
N LYS A 133 2.49 8.02 -32.93
CA LYS A 133 3.96 8.04 -32.90
C LYS A 133 4.51 7.31 -31.70
N ILE A 134 3.89 7.46 -30.52
CA ILE A 134 4.30 6.83 -29.28
C ILE A 134 4.10 5.31 -29.36
N LEU A 135 2.94 4.85 -29.81
CA LEU A 135 2.65 3.43 -29.95
C LEU A 135 3.68 2.74 -30.85
N ILE A 136 3.99 3.33 -32.01
CA ILE A 136 5.01 2.81 -32.93
C ILE A 136 6.40 2.80 -32.26
N LYS A 137 6.85 3.95 -31.73
CA LYS A 137 8.18 4.10 -31.11
C LYS A 137 8.39 3.16 -29.93
N LYS A 138 7.35 2.92 -29.15
CA LYS A 138 7.41 2.06 -27.93
C LYS A 138 6.98 0.62 -28.19
N LYS A 139 6.62 0.28 -29.43
CA LYS A 139 6.12 -1.05 -29.82
C LYS A 139 4.97 -1.50 -28.91
N LEU A 140 4.00 -0.59 -28.70
CA LEU A 140 2.78 -0.84 -27.92
C LEU A 140 1.63 -1.09 -28.90
N HIS A 141 0.77 -2.06 -28.58
CA HIS A 141 -0.38 -2.47 -29.38
C HIS A 141 -1.64 -2.52 -28.54
N PHE A 142 -2.79 -2.25 -29.14
CA PHE A 142 -4.08 -2.46 -28.49
C PHE A 142 -4.36 -3.95 -28.22
N PRO A 143 -5.08 -4.28 -27.13
CA PRO A 143 -5.66 -3.38 -26.13
C PRO A 143 -4.63 -2.80 -25.17
N LEU A 144 -4.86 -1.57 -24.69
CA LEU A 144 -4.01 -0.86 -23.72
C LEU A 144 -4.79 -0.56 -22.45
N VAL A 145 -4.11 -0.60 -21.31
CA VAL A 145 -4.65 -0.20 -20.02
C VAL A 145 -3.95 1.07 -19.55
N ILE A 146 -4.74 2.11 -19.27
CA ILE A 146 -4.25 3.37 -18.69
C ILE A 146 -4.44 3.33 -17.19
N LYS A 147 -3.40 3.70 -16.43
CA LYS A 147 -3.41 3.68 -14.97
C LYS A 147 -2.74 4.92 -14.41
N PRO A 148 -3.27 5.52 -13.34
CA PRO A 148 -2.53 6.50 -12.55
C PRO A 148 -1.25 5.88 -11.95
N ILE A 149 -0.17 6.67 -11.85
CA ILE A 149 1.12 6.17 -11.39
C ILE A 149 1.05 5.69 -9.92
N ASN A 150 0.44 6.48 -9.06
CA ASN A 150 0.45 6.28 -7.60
C ASN A 150 -0.93 5.95 -7.00
N GLN A 151 -1.85 5.40 -7.78
CA GLN A 151 -3.18 5.00 -7.26
C GLN A 151 -3.44 3.51 -7.51
N GLY A 152 -4.19 2.88 -6.60
CA GLY A 152 -4.59 1.49 -6.68
C GLY A 152 -6.09 1.31 -6.93
N SER A 153 -6.58 0.07 -6.83
CA SER A 153 -8.01 -0.31 -6.79
C SER A 153 -8.89 0.33 -7.87
N SER A 154 -8.35 0.55 -9.06
CA SER A 154 -9.08 1.17 -10.20
C SER A 154 -9.63 2.58 -9.90
N LEU A 155 -9.04 3.31 -8.97
CA LEU A 155 -9.31 4.73 -8.76
C LEU A 155 -8.64 5.55 -9.87
N GLY A 156 -9.41 6.38 -10.59
CA GLY A 156 -8.95 7.27 -11.67
C GLY A 156 -9.61 7.00 -12.99
#